data_c7fa6515ecf524af14ca630cba721b3e
#
_entry.id   c7fa6515ecf524af14ca630cba721b3e
#
_cell.length_a   1.000
_cell.length_b   1.000
_cell.length_c   1.000
_cell.angle_alpha   90.00
_cell.angle_beta   90.00
_cell.angle_gamma   90.00
#
_symmetry.space_group_name_H-M   'P 1'
#
loop_
_entity.id
_entity.type
_entity.pdbx_description
1 polymer ?
#
loop_
_entity_poly.entity_id
_entity_poly.type
_entity_poly.pdbx_seq_one_letter_code
_entity_poly.pdbx_strand_id
1 'polypeptide(L)'
;MKTLLCAALVLNASLACAQDPAPDLDAVVQQAAQQVMQENNIAGMSIAITRNGTQQFYNYGVASKTTGQPVSSDTLFELGSIIKTFTATLATWAQANGQLSLTDSIDTYLPQLNDTRLGKIPVFHLGTHTAGGFPLQVPDKVRNTRQLMDYFKAWQPDYLHGTHRTYANPSVGLLGLVAARSMKLPYEKALQQRLFPALNLSNTYVNVPDEKQKLYAQGYNKLDEPVRVNPGPLASEAYGVKSSARDMIRFVEANLGPGQYDAPLQRALSDTRISYFKVGGMTQDLIWEQYPMPVGLAHLLEGNASAMLNTLKTEVIEPPQAAQSAVWVNKTGSTNGFGGYVAFIPEKQLGIVILANKNYPNEERVRLAYRILGESGCCSKP
;
A
#
# COMPACT_ATOMS: atom_id res chain seq x y z
N MET A 1 78.22 -39.95 -17.76
CA MET A 1 76.96 -39.47 -18.33
C MET A 1 76.11 -38.92 -17.19
N LYS A 2 76.05 -37.60 -17.05
CA LYS A 2 75.23 -36.90 -16.02
C LYS A 2 74.01 -36.27 -16.73
N THR A 3 72.82 -36.76 -16.44
CA THR A 3 71.51 -36.25 -16.98
C THR A 3 71.07 -35.11 -16.07
N LEU A 4 70.97 -33.90 -16.61
CA LEU A 4 70.31 -32.76 -15.96
C LEU A 4 68.81 -32.85 -16.16
N LEU A 5 68.02 -32.85 -15.06
CA LEU A 5 66.58 -32.67 -15.06
C LEU A 5 66.29 -31.17 -14.89
N CYS A 6 65.69 -30.53 -15.93
CA CYS A 6 65.13 -29.17 -15.80
C CYS A 6 63.71 -29.27 -15.30
N ALA A 7 63.42 -28.77 -14.09
CA ALA A 7 62.07 -28.59 -13.58
C ALA A 7 61.53 -27.21 -14.03
N ALA A 8 60.46 -27.20 -14.85
CA ALA A 8 59.77 -25.97 -15.21
C ALA A 8 58.71 -25.63 -14.14
N LEU A 9 58.94 -24.52 -13.42
CA LEU A 9 57.93 -23.94 -12.52
C LEU A 9 56.86 -23.19 -13.38
N VAL A 10 55.63 -23.69 -13.38
CA VAL A 10 54.49 -22.96 -13.94
C VAL A 10 53.91 -22.05 -12.85
N LEU A 11 54.13 -20.74 -12.94
CA LEU A 11 53.45 -19.75 -12.10
C LEU A 11 52.01 -19.61 -12.61
N ASN A 12 51.05 -20.12 -11.86
CA ASN A 12 49.62 -19.79 -12.03
C ASN A 12 49.36 -18.43 -11.37
N ALA A 13 49.29 -17.36 -12.16
CA ALA A 13 48.81 -16.07 -11.73
C ALA A 13 47.27 -16.14 -11.71
N SER A 14 46.67 -16.33 -10.53
CA SER A 14 45.24 -16.15 -10.32
C SER A 14 44.92 -14.66 -10.42
N LEU A 15 44.29 -14.24 -11.50
CA LEU A 15 43.63 -12.93 -11.60
C LEU A 15 42.45 -12.92 -10.61
N ALA A 16 42.67 -12.35 -9.43
CA ALA A 16 41.58 -11.97 -8.55
C ALA A 16 40.83 -10.82 -9.24
N CYS A 17 39.67 -11.12 -9.85
CA CYS A 17 38.70 -10.07 -10.18
C CYS A 17 38.31 -9.37 -8.88
N ALA A 18 38.82 -8.15 -8.69
CA ALA A 18 38.27 -7.27 -7.66
C ALA A 18 36.82 -7.05 -8.00
N GLN A 19 35.92 -7.63 -7.25
CA GLN A 19 34.51 -7.23 -7.27
C GLN A 19 34.44 -5.79 -6.77
N ASP A 20 33.90 -4.89 -7.60
CA ASP A 20 33.62 -3.54 -7.16
C ASP A 20 32.80 -3.62 -5.85
N PRO A 21 33.14 -2.81 -4.83
CA PRO A 21 32.36 -2.79 -3.59
C PRO A 21 30.90 -2.52 -3.93
N ALA A 22 29.98 -3.27 -3.31
CA ALA A 22 28.56 -3.03 -3.48
C ALA A 22 28.27 -1.54 -3.21
N PRO A 23 27.50 -0.86 -4.07
CA PRO A 23 27.21 0.57 -3.91
C PRO A 23 26.62 0.82 -2.52
N ASP A 24 27.06 1.92 -1.90
CA ASP A 24 26.53 2.37 -0.61
C ASP A 24 25.03 2.67 -0.78
N LEU A 25 24.19 1.99 -0.01
CA LEU A 25 22.75 2.15 -0.08
C LEU A 25 22.32 3.62 0.10
N ASP A 26 23.00 4.35 1.00
CA ASP A 26 22.72 5.76 1.26
C ASP A 26 22.94 6.60 0.01
N ALA A 27 24.03 6.36 -0.72
CA ALA A 27 24.34 7.05 -1.98
C ALA A 27 23.30 6.71 -3.09
N VAL A 28 22.88 5.45 -3.18
CA VAL A 28 21.85 5.02 -4.14
C VAL A 28 20.52 5.69 -3.84
N VAL A 29 20.06 5.68 -2.59
CA VAL A 29 18.81 6.31 -2.17
C VAL A 29 18.85 7.80 -2.43
N GLN A 30 19.94 8.48 -2.03
CA GLN A 30 20.10 9.91 -2.25
C GLN A 30 20.02 10.27 -3.73
N GLN A 31 20.78 9.61 -4.58
CA GLN A 31 20.80 9.88 -6.02
C GLN A 31 19.44 9.64 -6.65
N ALA A 32 18.82 8.49 -6.36
CA ALA A 32 17.53 8.12 -6.95
C ALA A 32 16.40 9.05 -6.50
N ALA A 33 16.35 9.41 -5.21
CA ALA A 33 15.36 10.33 -4.68
C ALA A 33 15.50 11.74 -5.26
N GLN A 34 16.73 12.29 -5.31
CA GLN A 34 17.00 13.62 -5.88
C GLN A 34 16.61 13.70 -7.34
N GLN A 35 16.93 12.66 -8.13
CA GLN A 35 16.56 12.59 -9.54
C GLN A 35 15.02 12.65 -9.71
N VAL A 36 14.29 11.77 -9.03
CA VAL A 36 12.81 11.73 -9.11
C VAL A 36 12.18 13.04 -8.63
N MET A 37 12.70 13.63 -7.55
CA MET A 37 12.22 14.91 -7.03
C MET A 37 12.41 16.04 -8.04
N GLN A 38 13.55 16.10 -8.70
CA GLN A 38 13.86 17.12 -9.71
C GLN A 38 12.98 16.96 -10.95
N GLU A 39 12.89 15.74 -11.50
CA GLU A 39 12.13 15.45 -12.70
C GLU A 39 10.62 15.70 -12.54
N ASN A 40 10.10 15.54 -11.31
CA ASN A 40 8.67 15.67 -11.01
C ASN A 40 8.32 16.93 -10.20
N ASN A 41 9.25 17.84 -9.99
CA ASN A 41 9.08 19.06 -9.17
C ASN A 41 8.47 18.77 -7.78
N ILE A 42 9.00 17.77 -7.07
CA ILE A 42 8.55 17.36 -5.74
C ILE A 42 9.24 18.22 -4.69
N ALA A 43 8.46 18.92 -3.86
CA ALA A 43 9.00 19.80 -2.85
C ALA A 43 9.59 19.07 -1.64
N GLY A 44 8.99 17.95 -1.26
CA GLY A 44 9.42 17.15 -0.12
C GLY A 44 9.09 15.67 -0.27
N MET A 45 10.03 14.82 0.18
CA MET A 45 9.91 13.37 0.13
C MET A 45 10.48 12.74 1.40
N SER A 46 9.80 11.73 1.94
CA SER A 46 10.29 10.88 3.01
C SER A 46 10.29 9.44 2.56
N ILE A 47 11.44 8.76 2.68
CA ILE A 47 11.62 7.36 2.37
C ILE A 47 12.01 6.64 3.66
N ALA A 48 11.35 5.52 3.95
CA ALA A 48 11.75 4.61 5.01
C ALA A 48 11.97 3.22 4.45
N ILE A 49 13.03 2.57 4.90
CA ILE A 49 13.39 1.21 4.50
C ILE A 49 13.51 0.38 5.78
N THR A 50 12.97 -0.83 5.77
CA THR A 50 13.26 -1.81 6.81
C THR A 50 13.93 -3.03 6.20
N ARG A 51 14.94 -3.55 6.89
CA ARG A 51 15.60 -4.80 6.54
C ARG A 51 15.91 -5.58 7.81
N ASN A 52 15.32 -6.76 7.95
CA ASN A 52 15.45 -7.60 9.15
C ASN A 52 15.15 -6.82 10.45
N GLY A 53 14.13 -5.96 10.43
CA GLY A 53 13.73 -5.13 11.58
C GLY A 53 14.60 -3.89 11.84
N THR A 54 15.63 -3.64 11.02
CA THR A 54 16.42 -2.41 11.10
C THR A 54 15.83 -1.36 10.18
N GLN A 55 15.43 -0.20 10.72
CA GLN A 55 14.81 0.90 10.00
C GLN A 55 15.85 1.97 9.64
N GLN A 56 15.78 2.46 8.39
CA GLN A 56 16.55 3.60 7.90
C GLN A 56 15.59 4.65 7.32
N PHE A 57 15.88 5.94 7.54
CA PHE A 57 15.02 7.04 7.12
C PHE A 57 15.82 8.06 6.31
N TYR A 58 15.24 8.45 5.15
CA TYR A 58 15.82 9.43 4.24
C TYR A 58 14.77 10.51 3.98
N ASN A 59 15.09 11.75 4.33
CA ASN A 59 14.16 12.86 4.25
C ASN A 59 14.77 13.98 3.42
N TYR A 60 14.05 14.42 2.40
CA TYR A 60 14.54 15.38 1.42
C TYR A 60 13.57 16.54 1.25
N GLY A 61 14.12 17.74 1.04
CA GLY A 61 13.34 18.93 0.72
C GLY A 61 12.48 19.44 1.87
N VAL A 62 11.35 20.08 1.54
CA VAL A 62 10.51 20.81 2.48
C VAL A 62 9.08 20.27 2.54
N ALA A 63 8.54 20.22 3.75
CA ALA A 63 7.13 19.89 4.01
C ALA A 63 6.18 20.99 3.51
N SER A 64 6.68 22.25 3.44
CA SER A 64 5.94 23.37 2.92
C SER A 64 6.89 24.37 2.26
N LYS A 65 6.64 24.74 1.00
CA LYS A 65 7.40 25.79 0.29
C LYS A 65 7.25 27.15 0.94
N THR A 66 6.10 27.44 1.55
CA THR A 66 5.82 28.73 2.19
C THR A 66 6.60 28.91 3.49
N THR A 67 6.72 27.87 4.31
CA THR A 67 7.39 27.98 5.62
C THR A 67 8.86 27.57 5.56
N GLY A 68 9.28 26.86 4.51
CA GLY A 68 10.62 26.26 4.42
C GLY A 68 10.86 25.12 5.41
N GLN A 69 9.84 24.63 6.11
CA GLN A 69 9.98 23.57 7.09
C GLN A 69 10.53 22.29 6.42
N PRO A 70 11.66 21.75 6.90
CA PRO A 70 12.23 20.53 6.32
C PRO A 70 11.33 19.32 6.55
N VAL A 71 11.38 18.36 5.63
CA VAL A 71 10.76 17.04 5.82
C VAL A 71 11.51 16.27 6.90
N SER A 72 10.78 15.52 7.71
CA SER A 72 11.31 14.58 8.69
C SER A 72 10.58 13.25 8.60
N SER A 73 11.10 12.22 9.28
CA SER A 73 10.42 10.92 9.38
C SER A 73 9.05 10.98 10.09
N ASP A 74 8.76 12.08 10.78
CA ASP A 74 7.49 12.33 11.49
C ASP A 74 6.56 13.30 10.73
N THR A 75 6.99 13.83 9.58
CA THR A 75 6.15 14.63 8.69
C THR A 75 4.95 13.82 8.22
N LEU A 76 3.74 14.40 8.32
CA LEU A 76 2.50 13.77 7.92
C LEU A 76 2.21 14.02 6.44
N PHE A 77 1.99 12.95 5.70
CA PHE A 77 1.58 12.96 4.29
C PHE A 77 0.19 12.32 4.16
N GLU A 78 -0.59 12.77 3.20
CA GLU A 78 -1.83 12.08 2.82
C GLU A 78 -1.48 10.75 2.15
N LEU A 79 -2.05 9.67 2.68
CA LEU A 79 -1.76 8.32 2.18
C LEU A 79 -2.50 7.99 0.88
N GLY A 80 -3.58 8.73 0.57
CA GLY A 80 -4.45 8.35 -0.52
C GLY A 80 -4.89 6.89 -0.37
N SER A 81 -4.89 6.14 -1.45
CA SER A 81 -5.37 4.75 -1.46
C SER A 81 -4.56 3.73 -0.65
N ILE A 82 -3.42 4.12 -0.08
CA ILE A 82 -2.70 3.24 0.86
C ILE A 82 -3.55 2.97 2.12
N ILE A 83 -4.42 3.90 2.53
CA ILE A 83 -5.35 3.67 3.66
C ILE A 83 -6.20 2.41 3.49
N LYS A 84 -6.53 2.03 2.26
CA LYS A 84 -7.35 0.84 2.01
C LYS A 84 -6.77 -0.43 2.64
N THR A 85 -5.45 -0.49 2.80
CA THR A 85 -4.78 -1.60 3.48
C THR A 85 -5.11 -1.65 4.98
N PHE A 86 -5.27 -0.48 5.64
CA PHE A 86 -5.77 -0.43 7.01
C PHE A 86 -7.25 -0.82 7.09
N THR A 87 -8.06 -0.43 6.10
CA THR A 87 -9.46 -0.85 6.02
C THR A 87 -9.58 -2.37 5.89
N ALA A 88 -8.74 -2.99 5.05
CA ALA A 88 -8.64 -4.44 4.95
C ALA A 88 -8.21 -5.08 6.27
N THR A 89 -7.15 -4.53 6.92
CA THR A 89 -6.67 -5.03 8.21
C THR A 89 -7.75 -4.92 9.29
N LEU A 90 -8.54 -3.84 9.31
CA LEU A 90 -9.65 -3.70 10.25
C LEU A 90 -10.72 -4.78 10.03
N ALA A 91 -11.06 -5.06 8.77
CA ALA A 91 -12.04 -6.08 8.42
C ALA A 91 -11.55 -7.49 8.79
N THR A 92 -10.31 -7.84 8.47
CA THR A 92 -9.72 -9.12 8.84
C THR A 92 -9.50 -9.25 10.34
N TRP A 93 -9.24 -8.14 11.05
CA TRP A 93 -9.15 -8.14 12.51
C TRP A 93 -10.51 -8.36 13.18
N ALA A 94 -11.56 -7.75 12.65
CA ALA A 94 -12.93 -8.06 13.08
C ALA A 94 -13.26 -9.54 12.84
N GLN A 95 -12.83 -10.11 11.70
CA GLN A 95 -12.96 -11.54 11.42
C GLN A 95 -12.18 -12.42 12.41
N ALA A 96 -10.92 -12.09 12.68
CA ALA A 96 -10.09 -12.85 13.62
C ALA A 96 -10.65 -12.86 15.05
N ASN A 97 -11.46 -11.83 15.40
CA ASN A 97 -12.18 -11.73 16.67
C ASN A 97 -13.61 -12.30 16.62
N GLY A 98 -14.00 -12.97 15.52
CA GLY A 98 -15.33 -13.58 15.39
C GLY A 98 -16.49 -12.59 15.25
N GLN A 99 -16.22 -11.33 14.93
CA GLN A 99 -17.22 -10.26 14.77
C GLN A 99 -17.72 -10.13 13.34
N LEU A 100 -16.96 -10.63 12.37
CA LEU A 100 -17.23 -10.56 10.93
C LEU A 100 -16.78 -11.87 10.28
N SER A 101 -17.48 -12.28 9.21
CA SER A 101 -16.97 -13.24 8.24
C SER A 101 -16.93 -12.59 6.87
N LEU A 102 -15.77 -12.63 6.21
CA LEU A 102 -15.61 -12.08 4.87
C LEU A 102 -16.42 -12.83 3.80
N THR A 103 -16.87 -14.05 4.11
CA THR A 103 -17.73 -14.86 3.23
C THR A 103 -19.23 -14.60 3.44
N ASP A 104 -19.61 -13.91 4.51
CA ASP A 104 -20.98 -13.52 4.73
C ASP A 104 -21.43 -12.46 3.72
N SER A 105 -22.73 -12.37 3.49
CA SER A 105 -23.32 -11.31 2.67
C SER A 105 -23.27 -9.95 3.39
N ILE A 106 -23.14 -8.87 2.61
CA ILE A 106 -23.07 -7.49 3.12
C ILE A 106 -24.26 -7.15 4.02
N ASP A 107 -25.46 -7.61 3.67
CA ASP A 107 -26.70 -7.34 4.42
C ASP A 107 -26.72 -7.95 5.82
N THR A 108 -25.91 -8.96 6.10
CA THR A 108 -25.70 -9.48 7.47
C THR A 108 -25.26 -8.36 8.42
N TYR A 109 -24.44 -7.43 7.96
CA TYR A 109 -23.90 -6.32 8.76
C TYR A 109 -24.61 -4.99 8.50
N LEU A 110 -25.22 -4.84 7.32
CA LEU A 110 -25.98 -3.67 6.90
C LEU A 110 -27.41 -4.04 6.48
N PRO A 111 -28.32 -4.31 7.44
CA PRO A 111 -29.68 -4.76 7.14
C PRO A 111 -30.48 -3.80 6.25
N GLN A 112 -30.06 -2.54 6.13
CA GLN A 112 -30.64 -1.57 5.20
C GLN A 112 -30.52 -1.99 3.74
N LEU A 113 -29.66 -2.98 3.42
CA LEU A 113 -29.40 -3.51 2.08
C LEU A 113 -30.03 -4.89 1.83
N ASN A 114 -30.88 -5.41 2.74
CA ASN A 114 -31.44 -6.77 2.68
C ASN A 114 -32.10 -7.11 1.34
N ASP A 115 -32.84 -6.19 0.74
CA ASP A 115 -33.61 -6.43 -0.48
C ASP A 115 -32.89 -5.95 -1.75
N THR A 116 -31.56 -5.75 -1.66
CA THR A 116 -30.75 -5.27 -2.77
C THR A 116 -29.82 -6.35 -3.31
N ARG A 117 -29.46 -6.26 -4.59
CA ARG A 117 -28.41 -7.13 -5.16
C ARG A 117 -27.06 -6.92 -4.46
N LEU A 118 -26.74 -5.70 -4.10
CA LEU A 118 -25.53 -5.35 -3.36
C LEU A 118 -25.45 -6.07 -2.01
N GLY A 119 -26.57 -6.10 -1.26
CA GLY A 119 -26.62 -6.75 0.04
C GLY A 119 -26.28 -8.22 0.00
N LYS A 120 -26.55 -8.92 -1.10
CA LYS A 120 -26.30 -10.37 -1.27
C LYS A 120 -24.88 -10.72 -1.69
N ILE A 121 -24.02 -9.73 -1.93
CA ILE A 121 -22.63 -9.95 -2.33
C ILE A 121 -21.81 -10.32 -1.09
N PRO A 122 -20.93 -11.34 -1.14
CA PRO A 122 -19.99 -11.64 -0.06
C PRO A 122 -19.01 -10.47 0.20
N VAL A 123 -18.75 -10.20 1.47
CA VAL A 123 -17.98 -9.00 1.92
C VAL A 123 -16.59 -8.92 1.28
N PHE A 124 -15.88 -10.04 1.07
CA PHE A 124 -14.52 -10.01 0.50
C PHE A 124 -14.47 -9.39 -0.91
N HIS A 125 -15.56 -9.46 -1.69
CA HIS A 125 -15.62 -8.82 -3.00
C HIS A 125 -15.49 -7.28 -2.94
N LEU A 126 -15.78 -6.68 -1.79
CA LEU A 126 -15.58 -5.26 -1.57
C LEU A 126 -14.09 -4.91 -1.52
N GLY A 127 -13.30 -5.73 -0.82
CA GLY A 127 -11.85 -5.55 -0.65
C GLY A 127 -11.01 -6.04 -1.82
N THR A 128 -11.60 -6.81 -2.73
CA THR A 128 -10.91 -7.26 -3.96
C THR A 128 -11.32 -6.44 -5.19
N HIS A 129 -12.18 -5.43 -5.02
CA HIS A 129 -12.73 -4.61 -6.11
C HIS A 129 -13.56 -5.43 -7.12
N THR A 130 -14.13 -6.55 -6.72
CA THR A 130 -14.86 -7.47 -7.61
C THR A 130 -16.36 -7.53 -7.30
N ALA A 131 -16.92 -6.50 -6.66
CA ALA A 131 -18.32 -6.45 -6.29
C ALA A 131 -19.28 -6.31 -7.48
N GLY A 132 -18.78 -5.95 -8.69
CA GLY A 132 -19.60 -5.90 -9.90
C GLY A 132 -19.65 -4.56 -10.63
N GLY A 133 -18.60 -3.70 -10.53
CA GLY A 133 -18.49 -2.51 -11.37
C GLY A 133 -18.89 -1.19 -10.69
N PHE A 134 -18.50 -0.99 -9.43
CA PHE A 134 -18.62 0.34 -8.81
C PHE A 134 -17.80 1.40 -9.58
N PRO A 135 -18.28 2.65 -9.68
CA PRO A 135 -17.46 3.74 -10.21
C PRO A 135 -16.28 4.03 -9.30
N LEU A 136 -15.23 4.70 -9.84
CA LEU A 136 -14.04 5.06 -9.05
C LEU A 136 -14.38 5.87 -7.80
N GLN A 137 -15.32 6.81 -7.92
CA GLN A 137 -15.78 7.70 -6.85
C GLN A 137 -17.28 7.60 -6.65
N VAL A 138 -17.73 7.91 -5.43
CA VAL A 138 -19.13 8.17 -5.15
C VAL A 138 -19.59 9.38 -6.00
N PRO A 139 -20.78 9.35 -6.64
CA PRO A 139 -21.26 10.49 -7.40
C PRO A 139 -21.35 11.78 -6.58
N ASP A 140 -21.00 12.93 -7.18
CA ASP A 140 -20.91 14.24 -6.50
C ASP A 140 -22.20 14.69 -5.78
N LYS A 141 -23.35 14.19 -6.22
CA LYS A 141 -24.65 14.44 -5.58
C LYS A 141 -24.81 13.76 -4.22
N VAL A 142 -23.97 12.77 -3.91
CA VAL A 142 -23.96 12.04 -2.63
C VAL A 142 -23.05 12.79 -1.67
N ARG A 143 -23.63 13.48 -0.69
CA ARG A 143 -22.90 14.39 0.21
C ARG A 143 -22.99 14.03 1.70
N ASN A 144 -23.83 13.05 2.05
CA ASN A 144 -24.04 12.65 3.43
C ASN A 144 -24.39 11.15 3.53
N THR A 145 -24.39 10.63 4.74
CA THR A 145 -24.63 9.20 5.02
C THR A 145 -25.98 8.69 4.53
N ARG A 146 -27.05 9.50 4.60
CA ARG A 146 -28.38 9.10 4.10
C ARG A 146 -28.33 8.93 2.58
N GLN A 147 -27.83 9.94 1.86
CA GLN A 147 -27.70 9.89 0.40
C GLN A 147 -26.75 8.75 -0.05
N LEU A 148 -25.71 8.48 0.74
CA LEU A 148 -24.81 7.36 0.47
C LEU A 148 -25.54 6.01 0.60
N MET A 149 -26.35 5.83 1.62
CA MET A 149 -27.14 4.60 1.78
C MET A 149 -28.20 4.47 0.68
N ASP A 150 -28.85 5.58 0.28
CA ASP A 150 -29.79 5.59 -0.83
C ASP A 150 -29.09 5.25 -2.17
N TYR A 151 -27.87 5.74 -2.36
CA TYR A 151 -27.02 5.37 -3.50
C TYR A 151 -26.72 3.86 -3.51
N PHE A 152 -26.30 3.28 -2.38
CA PHE A 152 -26.03 1.85 -2.28
C PHE A 152 -27.28 0.98 -2.50
N LYS A 153 -28.45 1.41 -2.00
CA LYS A 153 -29.72 0.71 -2.26
C LYS A 153 -30.11 0.72 -3.74
N ALA A 154 -29.86 1.81 -4.43
CA ALA A 154 -30.20 1.98 -5.83
C ALA A 154 -29.18 1.39 -6.80
N TRP A 155 -27.93 1.12 -6.31
CA TRP A 155 -26.85 0.64 -7.15
C TRP A 155 -27.16 -0.75 -7.73
N GLN A 156 -26.89 -0.91 -9.02
CA GLN A 156 -27.00 -2.19 -9.72
C GLN A 156 -25.64 -2.59 -10.27
N PRO A 157 -25.22 -3.85 -10.12
CA PRO A 157 -23.96 -4.33 -10.69
C PRO A 157 -24.05 -4.47 -12.21
N ASP A 158 -23.02 -4.01 -12.92
CA ASP A 158 -22.82 -4.21 -14.36
C ASP A 158 -22.32 -5.63 -14.66
N TYR A 159 -21.69 -6.27 -13.68
CA TYR A 159 -21.07 -7.59 -13.77
C TYR A 159 -21.46 -8.47 -12.58
N LEU A 160 -21.46 -9.79 -12.78
CA LEU A 160 -21.52 -10.71 -11.64
C LEU A 160 -20.28 -10.49 -10.76
N HIS A 161 -20.48 -10.47 -9.45
CA HIS A 161 -19.35 -10.38 -8.52
C HIS A 161 -18.33 -11.49 -8.78
N GLY A 162 -17.05 -11.18 -8.61
CA GLY A 162 -15.95 -12.11 -8.87
C GLY A 162 -15.52 -12.24 -10.33
N THR A 163 -16.27 -11.72 -11.32
CA THR A 163 -15.93 -11.88 -12.76
C THR A 163 -15.07 -10.76 -13.32
N HIS A 164 -15.17 -9.57 -12.72
CA HIS A 164 -14.42 -8.38 -13.14
C HIS A 164 -13.93 -7.61 -11.90
N ARG A 165 -12.70 -7.11 -11.99
CA ARG A 165 -12.14 -6.14 -11.05
C ARG A 165 -12.36 -4.74 -11.61
N THR A 166 -13.05 -3.91 -10.87
CA THR A 166 -13.22 -2.47 -11.16
C THR A 166 -12.75 -1.70 -9.94
N TYR A 167 -11.61 -1.03 -10.05
CA TYR A 167 -11.03 -0.30 -8.92
C TYR A 167 -11.95 0.83 -8.45
N ALA A 168 -12.38 0.79 -7.20
CA ALA A 168 -13.44 1.68 -6.71
C ALA A 168 -13.29 2.07 -5.25
N ASN A 169 -13.39 3.38 -4.94
CA ASN A 169 -13.46 3.88 -3.58
C ASN A 169 -14.77 3.47 -2.86
N PRO A 170 -15.95 3.52 -3.50
CA PRO A 170 -17.19 3.04 -2.87
C PRO A 170 -17.13 1.58 -2.41
N SER A 171 -16.44 0.71 -3.15
CA SER A 171 -16.29 -0.70 -2.78
C SER A 171 -15.58 -0.83 -1.42
N VAL A 172 -14.39 -0.27 -1.31
CA VAL A 172 -13.60 -0.35 -0.08
C VAL A 172 -14.19 0.50 1.04
N GLY A 173 -14.79 1.62 0.70
CA GLY A 173 -15.54 2.44 1.67
C GLY A 173 -16.66 1.63 2.33
N LEU A 174 -17.39 0.84 1.55
CA LEU A 174 -18.43 -0.04 2.08
C LEU A 174 -17.83 -1.17 2.93
N LEU A 175 -16.66 -1.73 2.56
CA LEU A 175 -15.93 -2.68 3.43
C LEU A 175 -15.63 -2.07 4.80
N GLY A 176 -15.16 -0.81 4.82
CA GLY A 176 -14.89 -0.09 6.06
C GLY A 176 -16.14 0.11 6.92
N LEU A 177 -17.28 0.45 6.29
CA LEU A 177 -18.57 0.54 7.00
C LEU A 177 -19.02 -0.80 7.57
N VAL A 178 -18.88 -1.90 6.81
CA VAL A 178 -19.19 -3.27 7.27
C VAL A 178 -18.32 -3.64 8.47
N ALA A 179 -17.00 -3.43 8.38
CA ALA A 179 -16.07 -3.73 9.46
C ALA A 179 -16.39 -2.92 10.74
N ALA A 180 -16.59 -1.62 10.59
CA ALA A 180 -16.94 -0.74 11.71
C ALA A 180 -18.27 -1.14 12.37
N ARG A 181 -19.26 -1.50 11.56
CA ARG A 181 -20.57 -1.95 12.05
C ARG A 181 -20.46 -3.27 12.81
N SER A 182 -19.71 -4.24 12.30
CA SER A 182 -19.49 -5.53 12.99
C SER A 182 -18.82 -5.33 14.36
N MET A 183 -17.91 -4.35 14.48
CA MET A 183 -17.25 -3.96 15.72
C MET A 183 -18.11 -3.05 16.63
N LYS A 184 -19.30 -2.62 16.18
CA LYS A 184 -20.19 -1.67 16.86
C LYS A 184 -19.53 -0.32 17.19
N LEU A 185 -18.64 0.15 16.33
CA LEU A 185 -17.92 1.41 16.45
C LEU A 185 -18.08 2.26 15.19
N PRO A 186 -18.01 3.60 15.27
CA PRO A 186 -17.73 4.43 14.10
C PRO A 186 -16.35 4.07 13.52
N TYR A 187 -16.22 4.08 12.18
CA TYR A 187 -14.99 3.68 11.49
C TYR A 187 -13.73 4.42 11.99
N GLU A 188 -13.82 5.74 12.13
CA GLU A 188 -12.71 6.56 12.63
C GLU A 188 -12.27 6.15 14.05
N LYS A 189 -13.24 5.81 14.91
CA LYS A 189 -12.94 5.32 16.27
C LYS A 189 -12.32 3.93 16.24
N ALA A 190 -12.79 3.05 15.33
CA ALA A 190 -12.20 1.72 15.16
C ALA A 190 -10.73 1.81 14.73
N LEU A 191 -10.37 2.74 13.84
CA LEU A 191 -8.98 3.00 13.48
C LEU A 191 -8.20 3.65 14.63
N GLN A 192 -8.63 4.83 15.10
CA GLN A 192 -7.82 5.67 16.00
C GLN A 192 -7.74 5.12 17.43
N GLN A 193 -8.77 4.43 17.91
CA GLN A 193 -8.82 3.92 19.30
C GLN A 193 -8.49 2.43 19.41
N ARG A 194 -8.44 1.70 18.30
CA ARG A 194 -8.16 0.26 18.30
C ARG A 194 -6.98 -0.10 17.40
N LEU A 195 -7.10 0.04 16.09
CA LEU A 195 -6.11 -0.48 15.16
C LEU A 195 -4.76 0.26 15.23
N PHE A 196 -4.77 1.59 15.20
CA PHE A 196 -3.53 2.37 15.21
C PHE A 196 -2.73 2.18 16.50
N PRO A 197 -3.33 2.22 17.70
CA PRO A 197 -2.61 1.90 18.93
C PRO A 197 -2.08 0.46 18.97
N ALA A 198 -2.85 -0.53 18.51
CA ALA A 198 -2.42 -1.93 18.46
C ALA A 198 -1.21 -2.14 17.53
N LEU A 199 -1.05 -1.30 16.50
CA LEU A 199 0.08 -1.30 15.58
C LEU A 199 1.19 -0.32 15.99
N ASN A 200 1.08 0.36 17.15
CA ASN A 200 2.02 1.40 17.61
C ASN A 200 2.18 2.58 16.64
N LEU A 201 1.08 2.98 15.95
CA LEU A 201 1.06 4.10 15.02
C LEU A 201 0.62 5.37 15.74
N SER A 202 1.58 6.18 16.19
CA SER A 202 1.33 7.36 17.02
C SER A 202 1.20 8.68 16.22
N ASN A 203 1.58 8.65 14.94
CA ASN A 203 1.50 9.77 14.00
C ASN A 203 0.69 9.37 12.75
N THR A 204 -0.45 8.72 12.97
CA THR A 204 -1.40 8.31 11.92
C THR A 204 -2.81 8.77 12.31
N TYR A 205 -3.46 9.54 11.44
CA TYR A 205 -4.69 10.23 11.78
C TYR A 205 -5.71 10.21 10.63
N VAL A 206 -6.97 10.01 10.95
CA VAL A 206 -8.08 10.37 10.05
C VAL A 206 -8.21 11.90 10.01
N ASN A 207 -8.33 12.53 11.18
CA ASN A 207 -8.30 13.97 11.35
C ASN A 207 -7.06 14.35 12.15
N VAL A 208 -6.17 15.15 11.56
CA VAL A 208 -4.94 15.60 12.24
C VAL A 208 -5.30 16.56 13.36
N PRO A 209 -4.98 16.24 14.63
CA PRO A 209 -5.28 17.12 15.74
C PRO A 209 -4.47 18.42 15.68
N ASP A 210 -4.98 19.50 16.32
CA ASP A 210 -4.41 20.84 16.21
C ASP A 210 -2.93 20.89 16.61
N GLU A 211 -2.56 20.20 17.68
CA GLU A 211 -1.17 20.13 18.15
C GLU A 211 -0.22 19.44 17.18
N LYS A 212 -0.76 18.67 16.22
CA LYS A 212 -0.02 17.93 15.19
C LYS A 212 -0.05 18.61 13.82
N GLN A 213 -0.86 19.67 13.64
CA GLN A 213 -0.97 20.39 12.35
C GLN A 213 0.37 20.88 11.82
N LYS A 214 1.31 21.25 12.70
CA LYS A 214 2.66 21.63 12.32
C LYS A 214 3.46 20.53 11.61
N LEU A 215 3.11 19.27 11.80
CA LEU A 215 3.74 18.12 11.12
C LEU A 215 3.10 17.84 9.76
N TYR A 216 1.89 18.36 9.51
CA TYR A 216 1.14 18.05 8.29
C TYR A 216 1.67 18.83 7.10
N ALA A 217 2.32 18.16 6.17
CA ALA A 217 2.88 18.75 4.97
C ALA A 217 1.83 19.48 4.13
N GLN A 218 2.26 20.49 3.40
CA GLN A 218 1.47 21.10 2.33
C GLN A 218 1.68 20.28 1.05
N GLY A 219 0.60 19.77 0.46
CA GLY A 219 0.62 19.12 -0.83
C GLY A 219 0.57 20.13 -1.98
N TYR A 220 1.04 19.72 -3.15
CA TYR A 220 1.06 20.54 -4.35
C TYR A 220 0.46 19.80 -5.54
N ASN A 221 -0.48 20.43 -6.24
CA ASN A 221 -1.12 19.86 -7.43
C ASN A 221 -0.18 19.90 -8.66
N LYS A 222 -0.68 19.50 -9.83
CA LYS A 222 0.10 19.49 -11.08
C LYS A 222 0.56 20.90 -11.51
N LEU A 223 -0.19 21.95 -11.14
CA LEU A 223 0.13 23.34 -11.40
C LEU A 223 1.03 23.95 -10.31
N ASP A 224 1.50 23.14 -9.38
CA ASP A 224 2.30 23.54 -8.22
C ASP A 224 1.58 24.43 -7.20
N GLU A 225 0.25 24.45 -7.24
CA GLU A 225 -0.58 25.17 -6.29
C GLU A 225 -0.78 24.35 -5.02
N PRO A 226 -0.83 24.99 -3.83
CA PRO A 226 -1.05 24.29 -2.57
C PRO A 226 -2.45 23.69 -2.51
N VAL A 227 -2.51 22.39 -2.17
CA VAL A 227 -3.77 21.66 -2.04
C VAL A 227 -3.67 20.63 -0.93
N ARG A 228 -4.77 20.36 -0.26
CA ARG A 228 -4.98 19.23 0.66
C ARG A 228 -6.28 18.52 0.29
N VAL A 229 -6.40 17.28 0.71
CA VAL A 229 -7.62 16.50 0.46
C VAL A 229 -8.84 17.20 1.07
N ASN A 230 -9.88 17.36 0.24
CA ASN A 230 -11.20 17.75 0.71
C ASN A 230 -12.01 16.46 0.92
N PRO A 231 -12.33 16.07 2.17
CA PRO A 231 -12.97 14.81 2.45
C PRO A 231 -14.41 14.80 1.96
N GLY A 232 -14.74 13.83 1.10
CA GLY A 232 -16.10 13.47 0.72
C GLY A 232 -16.59 12.24 1.49
N PRO A 233 -17.80 11.74 1.18
CA PRO A 233 -18.30 10.48 1.73
C PRO A 233 -17.30 9.34 1.48
N LEU A 234 -17.06 8.51 2.50
CA LEU A 234 -16.11 7.40 2.51
C LEU A 234 -14.63 7.81 2.38
N ALA A 235 -14.31 9.09 2.58
CA ALA A 235 -12.91 9.54 2.55
C ALA A 235 -12.07 8.83 3.62
N SER A 236 -12.60 8.71 4.83
CA SER A 236 -11.92 8.08 5.96
C SER A 236 -11.55 6.63 5.68
N GLU A 237 -12.40 5.91 4.95
CA GLU A 237 -12.26 4.49 4.62
C GLU A 237 -11.37 4.24 3.38
N ALA A 238 -11.30 5.20 2.47
CA ALA A 238 -10.75 4.94 1.13
C ALA A 238 -9.50 5.77 0.75
N TYR A 239 -9.31 7.02 1.27
CA TYR A 239 -8.21 7.89 0.84
C TYR A 239 -7.82 9.02 1.80
N GLY A 240 -8.51 9.23 2.93
CA GLY A 240 -8.43 10.45 3.73
C GLY A 240 -7.47 10.43 4.93
N VAL A 241 -6.74 9.34 5.19
CA VAL A 241 -5.81 9.23 6.32
C VAL A 241 -4.47 9.88 6.00
N LYS A 242 -3.85 10.47 7.03
CA LYS A 242 -2.52 11.06 7.02
C LYS A 242 -1.62 10.24 7.94
N SER A 243 -0.38 10.00 7.50
CA SER A 243 0.60 9.25 8.29
C SER A 243 2.02 9.72 7.99
N SER A 244 2.96 9.28 8.81
CA SER A 244 4.38 9.53 8.67
C SER A 244 5.11 8.31 8.11
N ALA A 245 6.30 8.52 7.54
CA ALA A 245 7.14 7.41 7.09
C ALA A 245 7.53 6.48 8.24
N ARG A 246 7.72 7.03 9.45
CA ARG A 246 7.99 6.27 10.67
C ARG A 246 6.87 5.30 11.02
N ASP A 247 5.62 5.74 10.98
CA ASP A 247 4.48 4.88 11.28
C ASP A 247 4.22 3.88 10.15
N MET A 248 4.35 4.34 8.90
CA MET A 248 4.12 3.47 7.75
C MET A 248 5.14 2.34 7.66
N ILE A 249 6.42 2.56 8.04
CA ILE A 249 7.40 1.47 8.03
C ILE A 249 7.12 0.45 9.14
N ARG A 250 6.58 0.86 10.30
CA ARG A 250 6.09 -0.05 11.33
C ARG A 250 4.92 -0.91 10.82
N PHE A 251 4.01 -0.30 10.07
CA PHE A 251 2.92 -1.05 9.43
C PHE A 251 3.45 -2.05 8.39
N VAL A 252 4.47 -1.70 7.64
CA VAL A 252 5.18 -2.63 6.74
C VAL A 252 5.79 -3.78 7.53
N GLU A 253 6.51 -3.51 8.61
CA GLU A 253 7.10 -4.54 9.48
C GLU A 253 6.03 -5.47 10.07
N ALA A 254 4.89 -4.93 10.45
CA ALA A 254 3.76 -5.73 10.92
C ALA A 254 3.25 -6.71 9.84
N ASN A 255 3.37 -6.36 8.56
CA ASN A 255 3.00 -7.20 7.42
C ASN A 255 4.11 -8.16 6.96
N LEU A 256 5.37 -7.96 7.36
CA LEU A 256 6.50 -8.82 6.96
C LEU A 256 6.49 -10.18 7.65
N GLY A 257 5.89 -10.30 8.83
CA GLY A 257 5.84 -11.57 9.52
C GLY A 257 5.46 -11.46 10.99
N PRO A 258 5.62 -12.53 11.75
CA PRO A 258 5.23 -12.56 13.15
C PRO A 258 6.04 -11.55 13.96
N GLY A 259 5.36 -10.49 14.39
CA GLY A 259 5.88 -9.48 15.30
C GLY A 259 5.38 -9.71 16.73
N GLN A 260 5.55 -8.68 17.57
CA GLN A 260 5.07 -8.69 18.97
C GLN A 260 3.58 -8.26 19.07
N TYR A 261 2.72 -8.83 18.21
CA TYR A 261 1.29 -8.54 18.20
C TYR A 261 0.50 -9.72 18.79
N ASP A 262 -0.70 -9.48 19.27
CA ASP A 262 -1.59 -10.56 19.67
C ASP A 262 -1.98 -11.46 18.49
N ALA A 263 -2.38 -12.69 18.79
CA ALA A 263 -2.68 -13.69 17.76
C ALA A 263 -3.81 -13.25 16.80
N PRO A 264 -4.89 -12.57 17.23
CA PRO A 264 -5.91 -12.04 16.33
C PRO A 264 -5.36 -11.00 15.35
N LEU A 265 -4.49 -10.08 15.79
CA LEU A 265 -3.93 -9.06 14.92
C LEU A 265 -2.89 -9.65 13.95
N GLN A 266 -2.04 -10.58 14.40
CA GLN A 266 -1.10 -11.30 13.52
C GLN A 266 -1.85 -12.05 12.41
N ARG A 267 -2.94 -12.75 12.79
CA ARG A 267 -3.81 -13.43 11.82
C ARG A 267 -4.43 -12.43 10.85
N ALA A 268 -4.95 -11.32 11.36
CA ALA A 268 -5.55 -10.27 10.53
C ALA A 268 -4.60 -9.74 9.47
N LEU A 269 -3.35 -9.41 9.83
CA LEU A 269 -2.32 -8.94 8.91
C LEU A 269 -2.02 -10.00 7.83
N SER A 270 -1.91 -11.27 8.21
CA SER A 270 -1.74 -12.38 7.27
C SER A 270 -2.94 -12.54 6.34
N ASP A 271 -4.16 -12.49 6.88
CA ASP A 271 -5.39 -12.71 6.13
C ASP A 271 -5.63 -11.60 5.08
N THR A 272 -5.07 -10.39 5.24
CA THR A 272 -5.12 -9.36 4.18
C THR A 272 -4.38 -9.77 2.91
N ARG A 273 -3.47 -10.74 2.99
CA ARG A 273 -2.64 -11.25 1.88
C ARG A 273 -3.11 -12.60 1.35
N ILE A 274 -4.35 -13.01 1.70
CA ILE A 274 -5.00 -14.14 1.03
C ILE A 274 -5.30 -13.72 -0.41
N SER A 275 -4.87 -14.53 -1.37
CA SER A 275 -5.03 -14.28 -2.80
C SER A 275 -6.35 -14.84 -3.31
N TYR A 276 -7.16 -13.99 -3.94
CA TYR A 276 -8.49 -14.34 -4.41
C TYR A 276 -8.59 -14.39 -5.94
N PHE A 277 -7.87 -13.52 -6.64
CA PHE A 277 -8.00 -13.38 -8.09
C PHE A 277 -6.65 -13.10 -8.76
N LYS A 278 -6.48 -13.61 -9.99
CA LYS A 278 -5.50 -13.10 -10.93
C LYS A 278 -6.16 -12.04 -11.81
N VAL A 279 -5.46 -10.94 -12.06
CA VAL A 279 -5.95 -9.78 -12.83
C VAL A 279 -4.79 -9.23 -13.67
N GLY A 280 -4.80 -9.52 -14.97
CA GLY A 280 -3.62 -9.22 -15.80
C GLY A 280 -2.38 -9.91 -15.25
N GLY A 281 -1.29 -9.16 -15.07
CA GLY A 281 -0.03 -9.68 -14.53
C GLY A 281 0.07 -9.73 -13.01
N MET A 282 -0.96 -9.28 -12.25
CA MET A 282 -0.92 -9.25 -10.80
C MET A 282 -1.89 -10.24 -10.15
N THR A 283 -1.64 -10.55 -8.88
CA THR A 283 -2.58 -11.23 -8.01
C THR A 283 -3.24 -10.22 -7.08
N GLN A 284 -4.57 -10.23 -7.01
CA GLN A 284 -5.37 -9.40 -6.12
C GLN A 284 -5.66 -10.14 -4.82
N ASP A 285 -5.11 -9.63 -3.75
CA ASP A 285 -5.42 -10.03 -2.38
C ASP A 285 -6.55 -9.14 -1.82
N LEU A 286 -6.77 -9.16 -0.51
CA LEU A 286 -7.68 -8.20 0.12
C LEU A 286 -6.99 -6.82 0.17
N ILE A 287 -7.16 -6.01 -0.89
CA ILE A 287 -6.53 -4.72 -1.17
C ILE A 287 -5.09 -4.80 -1.67
N TRP A 288 -4.22 -5.59 -1.04
CA TRP A 288 -2.86 -5.73 -1.52
C TRP A 288 -2.80 -6.29 -2.94
N GLU A 289 -1.78 -5.89 -3.66
CA GLU A 289 -1.45 -6.34 -5.00
C GLU A 289 -0.10 -7.04 -4.93
N GLN A 290 -0.02 -8.30 -5.37
CA GLN A 290 1.22 -9.07 -5.25
C GLN A 290 1.69 -9.70 -6.56
N TYR A 291 2.99 -9.96 -6.60
CA TYR A 291 3.70 -10.53 -7.75
C TYR A 291 4.67 -11.62 -7.25
N PRO A 292 4.68 -12.81 -7.86
CA PRO A 292 5.65 -13.86 -7.51
C PRO A 292 7.09 -13.40 -7.72
N MET A 293 7.99 -13.76 -6.80
CA MET A 293 9.42 -13.53 -6.94
C MET A 293 10.11 -14.67 -7.71
N PRO A 294 11.14 -14.38 -8.52
CA PRO A 294 11.69 -13.06 -8.84
C PRO A 294 10.78 -12.27 -9.80
N VAL A 295 10.57 -10.98 -9.53
CA VAL A 295 9.78 -10.10 -10.38
C VAL A 295 10.65 -9.08 -11.10
N GLY A 296 10.39 -8.89 -12.41
CA GLY A 296 11.04 -7.85 -13.21
C GLY A 296 10.31 -6.51 -13.11
N LEU A 297 11.06 -5.40 -13.30
CA LEU A 297 10.52 -4.04 -13.25
C LEU A 297 9.34 -3.84 -14.22
N ALA A 298 9.44 -4.35 -15.45
CA ALA A 298 8.38 -4.21 -16.45
C ALA A 298 7.04 -4.75 -15.97
N HIS A 299 7.03 -5.90 -15.30
CA HIS A 299 5.85 -6.54 -14.76
C HIS A 299 5.23 -5.71 -13.60
N LEU A 300 6.07 -5.15 -12.72
CA LEU A 300 5.59 -4.23 -11.67
C LEU A 300 5.00 -2.95 -12.25
N LEU A 301 5.61 -2.40 -13.31
CA LEU A 301 5.10 -1.20 -13.99
C LEU A 301 3.74 -1.45 -14.64
N GLU A 302 3.56 -2.60 -15.30
CA GLU A 302 2.29 -3.00 -15.90
C GLU A 302 1.18 -3.08 -14.83
N GLY A 303 1.42 -3.77 -13.72
CA GLY A 303 0.43 -3.93 -12.65
C GLY A 303 0.16 -2.66 -11.82
N ASN A 304 0.99 -1.62 -11.94
CA ASN A 304 0.79 -0.31 -11.30
C ASN A 304 0.42 0.81 -12.28
N ALA A 305 0.21 0.48 -13.55
CA ALA A 305 -0.19 1.43 -14.59
C ALA A 305 -1.61 1.97 -14.36
N SER A 306 -1.89 3.14 -14.94
CA SER A 306 -3.23 3.76 -14.87
C SER A 306 -4.34 2.87 -15.46
N ALA A 307 -3.99 1.99 -16.40
CA ALA A 307 -4.90 1.00 -16.96
C ALA A 307 -5.51 0.06 -15.90
N MET A 308 -4.82 -0.16 -14.77
CA MET A 308 -5.32 -0.97 -13.67
C MET A 308 -6.48 -0.32 -12.88
N LEU A 309 -6.82 0.94 -13.18
CA LEU A 309 -8.04 1.59 -12.68
C LEU A 309 -9.29 1.22 -13.48
N ASN A 310 -9.11 0.69 -14.70
CA ASN A 310 -10.21 0.25 -15.55
C ASN A 310 -10.79 -1.09 -15.09
N THR A 311 -11.94 -1.45 -15.68
CA THR A 311 -12.54 -2.76 -15.47
C THR A 311 -11.76 -3.83 -16.24
N LEU A 312 -11.29 -4.84 -15.52
CA LEU A 312 -10.51 -5.96 -16.05
C LEU A 312 -11.16 -7.28 -15.65
N LYS A 313 -11.11 -8.27 -16.55
CA LYS A 313 -11.54 -9.64 -16.22
C LYS A 313 -10.66 -10.23 -15.12
N THR A 314 -11.26 -11.08 -14.30
CA THR A 314 -10.56 -11.83 -13.25
C THR A 314 -10.51 -13.31 -13.57
N GLU A 315 -9.48 -13.99 -13.06
CA GLU A 315 -9.45 -15.44 -12.92
C GLU A 315 -9.52 -15.75 -11.43
N VAL A 316 -10.49 -16.56 -11.03
CA VAL A 316 -10.69 -16.94 -9.63
C VAL A 316 -9.57 -17.88 -9.19
N ILE A 317 -9.02 -17.66 -8.00
CA ILE A 317 -8.11 -18.59 -7.32
C ILE A 317 -8.96 -19.45 -6.37
N GLU A 318 -9.17 -20.72 -6.72
CA GLU A 318 -10.05 -21.62 -5.97
C GLU A 318 -9.28 -22.89 -5.54
N PRO A 319 -9.14 -23.20 -4.24
CA PRO A 319 -9.51 -22.31 -3.12
C PRO A 319 -8.61 -21.07 -3.03
N PRO A 320 -9.05 -19.99 -2.33
CA PRO A 320 -8.19 -18.82 -2.08
C PRO A 320 -6.86 -19.22 -1.47
N GLN A 321 -5.77 -18.66 -1.97
CA GLN A 321 -4.42 -19.06 -1.58
C GLN A 321 -3.99 -18.26 -0.34
N ALA A 322 -3.50 -18.94 0.69
CA ALA A 322 -2.94 -18.32 1.88
C ALA A 322 -1.75 -17.39 1.56
N ALA A 323 -1.48 -16.45 2.46
CA ALA A 323 -0.38 -15.49 2.33
C ALA A 323 0.94 -16.17 1.96
N GLN A 324 1.58 -15.68 0.89
CA GLN A 324 2.86 -16.17 0.38
C GLN A 324 4.01 -15.33 0.92
N SER A 325 5.20 -15.93 1.04
CA SER A 325 6.43 -15.23 1.46
C SER A 325 7.29 -14.78 0.28
N ALA A 326 7.41 -15.61 -0.77
CA ALA A 326 8.23 -15.33 -1.95
C ALA A 326 7.46 -14.45 -2.97
N VAL A 327 7.03 -13.28 -2.53
CA VAL A 327 6.25 -12.32 -3.32
C VAL A 327 6.69 -10.89 -3.07
N TRP A 328 6.59 -10.03 -4.08
CA TRP A 328 6.58 -8.58 -3.95
C TRP A 328 5.14 -8.15 -3.73
N VAL A 329 4.85 -7.57 -2.58
CA VAL A 329 3.53 -7.03 -2.23
C VAL A 329 3.59 -5.52 -2.27
N ASN A 330 2.61 -4.86 -2.87
CA ASN A 330 2.60 -3.40 -2.91
C ASN A 330 1.22 -2.75 -2.83
N LYS A 331 1.25 -1.42 -2.60
CA LYS A 331 0.11 -0.53 -2.78
C LYS A 331 0.56 0.89 -3.11
N THR A 332 -0.05 1.46 -4.14
CA THR A 332 0.06 2.89 -4.46
C THR A 332 -1.03 3.69 -3.76
N GLY A 333 -0.77 4.98 -3.55
CA GLY A 333 -1.78 5.91 -3.07
C GLY A 333 -1.56 7.33 -3.58
N SER A 334 -2.64 8.03 -3.90
CA SER A 334 -2.60 9.41 -4.36
C SER A 334 -3.79 10.20 -3.84
N THR A 335 -3.54 11.46 -3.55
CA THR A 335 -4.52 12.53 -3.50
C THR A 335 -4.12 13.60 -4.53
N ASN A 336 -4.86 14.69 -4.62
CA ASN A 336 -4.49 15.76 -5.58
C ASN A 336 -3.11 16.36 -5.32
N GLY A 337 -2.65 16.35 -4.05
CA GLY A 337 -1.39 16.97 -3.63
C GLY A 337 -0.32 16.00 -3.15
N PHE A 338 -0.58 14.71 -3.08
CA PHE A 338 0.34 13.74 -2.47
C PHE A 338 0.42 12.46 -3.29
N GLY A 339 1.58 11.85 -3.24
CA GLY A 339 1.84 10.55 -3.84
C GLY A 339 2.61 9.64 -2.89
N GLY A 340 2.18 8.40 -2.76
CA GLY A 340 2.82 7.41 -1.91
C GLY A 340 2.92 6.04 -2.56
N TYR A 341 3.87 5.27 -2.09
CA TYR A 341 4.08 3.88 -2.46
C TYR A 341 4.60 3.09 -1.27
N VAL A 342 4.07 1.90 -1.11
CA VAL A 342 4.51 0.94 -0.10
C VAL A 342 4.76 -0.38 -0.78
N ALA A 343 5.91 -1.01 -0.51
CA ALA A 343 6.20 -2.35 -0.99
C ALA A 343 7.02 -3.14 0.02
N PHE A 344 6.85 -4.47 0.01
CA PHE A 344 7.62 -5.36 0.88
C PHE A 344 7.72 -6.78 0.31
N ILE A 345 8.74 -7.50 0.76
CA ILE A 345 9.06 -8.88 0.36
C ILE A 345 9.22 -9.70 1.65
N PRO A 346 8.19 -10.45 2.07
CA PRO A 346 8.20 -11.15 3.36
C PRO A 346 9.38 -12.12 3.53
N GLU A 347 9.71 -12.92 2.52
CA GLU A 347 10.83 -13.87 2.56
C GLU A 347 12.17 -13.19 2.85
N LYS A 348 12.34 -11.94 2.37
CA LYS A 348 13.58 -11.17 2.54
C LYS A 348 13.57 -10.24 3.73
N GLN A 349 12.48 -10.22 4.49
CA GLN A 349 12.27 -9.28 5.60
C GLN A 349 12.66 -7.86 5.21
N LEU A 350 12.22 -7.45 4.01
CA LEU A 350 12.60 -6.21 3.34
C LEU A 350 11.35 -5.41 2.96
N GLY A 351 11.34 -4.11 3.26
CA GLY A 351 10.22 -3.25 2.91
C GLY A 351 10.64 -1.80 2.71
N ILE A 352 9.82 -1.07 1.96
CA ILE A 352 10.02 0.35 1.65
C ILE A 352 8.71 1.11 1.73
N VAL A 353 8.79 2.35 2.20
CA VAL A 353 7.73 3.36 2.18
C VAL A 353 8.29 4.60 1.49
N ILE A 354 7.57 5.15 0.53
CA ILE A 354 7.89 6.40 -0.16
C ILE A 354 6.67 7.31 -0.04
N LEU A 355 6.84 8.48 0.56
CA LEU A 355 5.80 9.49 0.73
C LEU A 355 6.28 10.83 0.19
N ALA A 356 5.48 11.50 -0.63
CA ALA A 356 5.83 12.79 -1.23
C ALA A 356 4.65 13.75 -1.22
N ASN A 357 4.93 15.05 -1.04
CA ASN A 357 3.93 16.10 -1.05
C ASN A 357 3.64 16.65 -2.47
N LYS A 358 3.63 15.76 -3.43
CA LYS A 358 3.17 15.95 -4.80
C LYS A 358 2.61 14.66 -5.38
N ASN A 359 1.54 14.76 -6.15
CA ASN A 359 1.03 13.63 -6.91
C ASN A 359 1.83 13.51 -8.22
N TYR A 360 2.75 12.57 -8.27
CA TYR A 360 3.59 12.26 -9.42
C TYR A 360 3.28 10.84 -9.94
N PRO A 361 3.73 10.46 -11.16
CA PRO A 361 3.38 9.18 -11.77
C PRO A 361 3.67 7.96 -10.88
N ASN A 362 2.78 6.98 -10.90
CA ASN A 362 2.98 5.72 -10.16
C ASN A 362 4.22 4.98 -10.66
N GLU A 363 4.48 5.02 -11.97
CA GLU A 363 5.62 4.39 -12.61
C GLU A 363 6.94 4.84 -11.96
N GLU A 364 7.08 6.13 -11.65
CA GLU A 364 8.28 6.69 -11.01
C GLU A 364 8.43 6.23 -9.56
N ARG A 365 7.32 6.03 -8.85
CA ARG A 365 7.33 5.47 -7.48
C ARG A 365 7.81 4.02 -7.47
N VAL A 366 7.31 3.24 -8.43
CA VAL A 366 7.69 1.83 -8.61
C VAL A 366 9.16 1.71 -9.02
N ARG A 367 9.62 2.52 -9.99
CA ARG A 367 11.04 2.54 -10.41
C ARG A 367 11.96 2.89 -9.26
N LEU A 368 11.61 3.92 -8.48
CA LEU A 368 12.37 4.35 -7.31
C LEU A 368 12.48 3.22 -6.28
N ALA A 369 11.35 2.60 -5.92
CA ALA A 369 11.34 1.49 -4.98
C ALA A 369 12.12 0.27 -5.51
N TYR A 370 11.93 -0.10 -6.77
CA TYR A 370 12.62 -1.23 -7.39
C TYR A 370 14.13 -1.03 -7.42
N ARG A 371 14.61 0.17 -7.78
CA ARG A 371 16.04 0.51 -7.76
C ARG A 371 16.62 0.39 -6.35
N ILE A 372 15.96 0.97 -5.35
CA ILE A 372 16.44 0.96 -3.96
C ILE A 372 16.45 -0.46 -3.38
N LEU A 373 15.36 -1.21 -3.54
CA LEU A 373 15.25 -2.57 -3.00
C LEU A 373 16.15 -3.54 -3.78
N GLY A 374 16.39 -3.29 -5.08
CA GLY A 374 17.31 -4.08 -5.91
C GLY A 374 18.75 -4.08 -5.36
N GLU A 375 19.26 -2.93 -4.98
CA GLU A 375 20.57 -2.81 -4.34
C GLU A 375 20.59 -3.40 -2.93
N SER A 376 19.44 -3.51 -2.27
CA SER A 376 19.29 -4.23 -1.00
C SER A 376 19.25 -5.76 -1.18
N GLY A 377 19.47 -6.28 -2.41
CA GLY A 377 19.55 -7.71 -2.72
C GLY A 377 18.20 -8.38 -2.98
N CYS A 378 17.15 -7.62 -3.35
CA CYS A 378 15.83 -8.21 -3.63
C CYS A 378 15.72 -8.82 -5.03
N CYS A 379 16.37 -8.19 -6.01
CA CYS A 379 16.14 -8.49 -7.42
C CYS A 379 17.45 -8.86 -8.09
N SER A 380 17.43 -9.77 -9.07
CA SER A 380 18.59 -9.98 -9.94
C SER A 380 18.89 -8.66 -10.66
N LYS A 381 20.15 -8.23 -10.68
CA LYS A 381 20.56 -7.07 -11.49
C LYS A 381 20.09 -7.31 -12.93
N PRO A 382 19.53 -6.29 -13.61
CA PRO A 382 19.06 -6.43 -14.98
C PRO A 382 20.18 -6.85 -15.95
#